data_95dade7db87e89f32e2286171da70a8b
#
_entry.id   95dade7db87e89f32e2286171da70a8b
#
_cell.length_a   1.000
_cell.length_b   1.000
_cell.length_c   1.000
_cell.angle_alpha   90.00
_cell.angle_beta   90.00
_cell.angle_gamma   90.00
#
_symmetry.space_group_name_H-M   'P 1'
#
loop_
_entity.id
_entity.type
_entity.pdbx_description
1 polymer ?
#
loop_
_entity_poly.entity_id
_entity_poly.type
_entity_poly.pdbx_seq_one_letter_code
_entity_poly.pdbx_strand_id
1 'polypeptide(L)'
;MLPLLNNVSLPKDNKDTVPEPTRGLEGVVAADTNLSSVNGEKGILRYCGFNIDDLALDTTFEETICILYDYELPTEDRLNEMTKNIGEARVLPDEVVEVITKLVGKTSPMSTLRTVCLLYTSPSPRDP
;
A
#
# COMPACT_ATOMS: atom_id res chain seq x y z
N MET A 1 -1.78 -17.11 -18.79
CA MET A 1 -1.03 -18.35 -18.48
C MET A 1 0.26 -17.90 -17.79
N LEU A 2 0.23 -17.86 -16.45
CA LEU A 2 1.34 -17.37 -15.62
C LEU A 2 2.45 -18.44 -15.55
N PRO A 3 3.73 -18.09 -15.72
CA PRO A 3 4.81 -19.04 -15.49
C PRO A 3 4.99 -19.28 -13.98
N LEU A 4 4.98 -20.54 -13.64
CA LEU A 4 5.21 -21.11 -12.32
C LEU A 4 6.56 -20.69 -11.75
N LEU A 5 6.54 -20.08 -10.57
CA LEU A 5 7.70 -19.88 -9.72
C LEU A 5 8.13 -21.23 -9.11
N ASN A 6 8.83 -22.05 -9.88
CA ASN A 6 9.51 -23.23 -9.39
C ASN A 6 11.00 -22.90 -9.28
N ASN A 7 11.43 -22.51 -8.09
CA ASN A 7 12.78 -22.71 -7.51
C ASN A 7 13.03 -21.74 -6.35
N VAL A 8 12.20 -21.81 -5.32
CA VAL A 8 12.63 -21.35 -3.99
C VAL A 8 13.10 -22.58 -3.24
N SER A 9 14.40 -22.80 -3.20
CA SER A 9 15.00 -23.79 -2.29
C SER A 9 14.93 -23.24 -0.87
N LEU A 10 14.07 -23.83 -0.06
CA LEU A 10 14.03 -23.58 1.39
C LEU A 10 15.39 -23.97 2.01
N PRO A 11 15.97 -23.15 2.88
CA PRO A 11 17.14 -23.55 3.66
C PRO A 11 16.77 -24.75 4.54
N LYS A 12 17.60 -25.79 4.51
CA LYS A 12 17.44 -26.98 5.36
C LYS A 12 17.70 -26.56 6.81
N ASP A 13 16.67 -26.60 7.62
CA ASP A 13 16.74 -26.36 9.06
C ASP A 13 17.72 -27.33 9.72
N ASN A 14 18.74 -26.78 10.34
CA ASN A 14 19.64 -27.48 11.25
C ASN A 14 18.92 -27.60 12.62
N LYS A 15 18.34 -28.75 12.87
CA LYS A 15 17.51 -29.07 14.04
C LYS A 15 18.34 -29.38 15.28
N ASP A 16 19.09 -28.47 15.89
CA ASP A 16 19.69 -28.82 17.20
C ASP A 16 20.00 -27.63 18.13
N THR A 17 19.43 -26.46 17.92
CA THR A 17 19.50 -25.39 18.93
C THR A 17 18.10 -24.84 19.16
N VAL A 18 17.54 -25.12 20.36
CA VAL A 18 16.33 -24.42 20.83
C VAL A 18 16.70 -22.92 20.91
N PRO A 19 16.10 -22.06 20.08
CA PRO A 19 16.43 -20.63 20.14
C PRO A 19 16.00 -20.07 21.50
N GLU A 20 16.87 -19.29 22.15
CA GLU A 20 16.49 -18.56 23.34
C GLU A 20 15.30 -17.65 23.03
N PRO A 21 14.34 -17.53 23.96
CA PRO A 21 13.16 -16.67 23.74
C PRO A 21 13.60 -15.21 23.57
N THR A 22 13.46 -14.70 22.36
CA THR A 22 13.74 -13.29 22.05
C THR A 22 12.70 -12.39 22.73
N ARG A 23 13.16 -11.31 23.37
CA ARG A 23 12.27 -10.30 23.96
C ARG A 23 11.64 -9.48 22.84
N GLY A 24 10.35 -9.66 22.62
CA GLY A 24 9.61 -8.97 21.58
C GLY A 24 9.86 -9.55 20.17
N LEU A 25 9.73 -8.71 19.12
CA LEU A 25 9.88 -9.10 17.71
C LEU A 25 11.24 -8.69 17.11
N GLU A 26 12.19 -8.28 17.93
CA GLU A 26 13.52 -7.89 17.45
C GLU A 26 14.25 -9.10 16.84
N GLY A 27 14.68 -8.96 15.59
CA GLY A 27 15.35 -10.03 14.84
C GLY A 27 14.43 -11.13 14.31
N VAL A 28 13.13 -11.06 14.55
CA VAL A 28 12.15 -12.02 14.01
C VAL A 28 11.64 -11.55 12.65
N VAL A 29 11.88 -12.35 11.62
CA VAL A 29 11.30 -12.11 10.29
C VAL A 29 9.81 -12.46 10.33
N ALA A 30 8.95 -11.46 10.28
CA ALA A 30 7.49 -11.65 10.31
C ALA A 30 6.90 -11.94 8.92
N ALA A 31 7.48 -11.34 7.87
CA ALA A 31 7.07 -11.55 6.49
C ALA A 31 8.18 -11.09 5.53
N ASP A 32 8.21 -11.69 4.35
CA ASP A 32 9.02 -11.21 3.22
C ASP A 32 8.15 -10.39 2.27
N THR A 33 8.73 -9.35 1.67
CA THR A 33 8.04 -8.51 0.69
C THR A 33 8.98 -8.14 -0.46
N ASN A 34 8.40 -8.07 -1.66
CA ASN A 34 9.07 -7.53 -2.85
C ASN A 34 8.64 -6.09 -3.15
N LEU A 35 7.69 -5.53 -2.37
CA LEU A 35 7.16 -4.18 -2.59
C LEU A 35 8.16 -3.09 -2.27
N SER A 36 8.98 -3.28 -1.23
CA SER A 36 9.93 -2.25 -0.85
C SER A 36 11.17 -2.81 -0.18
N SER A 37 12.28 -2.10 -0.28
CA SER A 37 13.51 -2.37 0.45
C SER A 37 14.05 -1.08 1.04
N VAL A 38 14.48 -1.17 2.30
CA VAL A 38 15.05 -0.04 3.05
C VAL A 38 16.45 -0.39 3.52
N ASN A 39 17.41 0.47 3.22
CA ASN A 39 18.74 0.42 3.81
C ASN A 39 18.95 1.71 4.62
N GLY A 40 18.70 1.63 5.94
CA GLY A 40 18.79 2.78 6.84
C GLY A 40 20.21 3.35 6.99
N GLU A 41 21.24 2.51 6.90
CA GLU A 41 22.63 2.95 7.00
C GLU A 41 23.07 3.82 5.81
N LYS A 42 22.57 3.47 4.61
CA LYS A 42 22.88 4.19 3.37
C LYS A 42 21.83 5.22 2.99
N GLY A 43 20.71 5.30 3.72
CA GLY A 43 19.59 6.17 3.38
C GLY A 43 18.91 5.81 2.06
N ILE A 44 18.89 4.52 1.69
CA ILE A 44 18.32 4.06 0.42
C ILE A 44 16.95 3.45 0.66
N LEU A 45 15.95 3.95 -0.07
CA LEU A 45 14.59 3.38 -0.16
C LEU A 45 14.31 3.02 -1.62
N ARG A 46 13.76 1.84 -1.84
CA ARG A 46 13.30 1.40 -3.17
C ARG A 46 11.89 0.82 -3.10
N TYR A 47 11.10 1.11 -4.14
CA TYR A 47 9.80 0.47 -4.39
C TYR A 47 9.90 -0.40 -5.64
N CYS A 48 9.58 -1.70 -5.50
CA CYS A 48 9.64 -2.67 -6.58
C CYS A 48 10.97 -2.66 -7.38
N GLY A 49 12.09 -2.34 -6.68
CA GLY A 49 13.42 -2.23 -7.27
C GLY A 49 13.81 -0.82 -7.76
N PHE A 50 12.87 0.09 -7.96
CA PHE A 50 13.10 1.49 -8.36
C PHE A 50 13.52 2.34 -7.16
N ASN A 51 14.49 3.24 -7.36
CA ASN A 51 14.90 4.17 -6.31
C ASN A 51 13.80 5.21 -6.07
N ILE A 52 13.53 5.53 -4.80
CA ILE A 52 12.52 6.53 -4.44
C ILE A 52 12.84 7.92 -4.99
N ASP A 53 14.12 8.27 -5.11
CA ASP A 53 14.53 9.58 -5.64
C ASP A 53 14.10 9.75 -7.10
N ASP A 54 14.21 8.68 -7.90
CA ASP A 54 13.77 8.68 -9.29
C ASP A 54 12.23 8.73 -9.38
N LEU A 55 11.55 7.90 -8.58
CA LEU A 55 10.08 7.87 -8.56
C LEU A 55 9.47 9.20 -8.10
N ALA A 56 10.04 9.84 -7.08
CA ALA A 56 9.49 11.07 -6.52
C ALA A 56 9.59 12.27 -7.48
N LEU A 57 10.57 12.26 -8.38
CA LEU A 57 10.82 13.36 -9.31
C LEU A 57 10.15 13.15 -10.67
N ASP A 58 10.11 11.90 -11.14
CA ASP A 58 9.82 11.59 -12.54
C ASP A 58 8.47 10.86 -12.73
N THR A 59 7.79 10.43 -11.65
CA THR A 59 6.53 9.70 -11.78
C THR A 59 5.34 10.41 -11.13
N THR A 60 4.16 10.16 -11.68
CA THR A 60 2.89 10.59 -11.11
C THR A 60 2.43 9.62 -10.01
N PHE A 61 1.42 10.04 -9.25
CA PHE A 61 0.80 9.19 -8.23
C PHE A 61 0.20 7.91 -8.83
N GLU A 62 -0.47 8.03 -9.97
CA GLU A 62 -1.10 6.92 -10.68
C GLU A 62 -0.07 5.93 -11.22
N GLU A 63 1.06 6.40 -11.75
CA GLU A 63 2.18 5.54 -12.15
C GLU A 63 2.78 4.79 -10.97
N THR A 64 2.98 5.47 -9.84
CA THR A 64 3.47 4.82 -8.62
C THR A 64 2.51 3.74 -8.12
N ILE A 65 1.19 3.96 -8.19
CA ILE A 65 0.20 2.93 -7.87
C ILE A 65 0.36 1.73 -8.80
N CYS A 66 0.48 1.94 -10.11
CA CYS A 66 0.69 0.84 -11.06
C CYS A 66 1.96 0.04 -10.72
N ILE A 67 3.08 0.71 -10.44
CA ILE A 67 4.34 0.06 -10.05
C ILE A 67 4.16 -0.83 -8.81
N LEU A 68 3.42 -0.35 -7.79
CA LEU A 68 3.20 -1.11 -6.56
C LEU A 68 2.27 -2.32 -6.75
N TYR A 69 1.33 -2.27 -7.70
CA TYR A 69 0.42 -3.37 -8.00
C TYR A 69 0.99 -4.37 -9.00
N ASP A 70 1.64 -3.86 -10.04
CA ASP A 70 2.06 -4.66 -11.18
C ASP A 70 3.57 -5.03 -11.14
N TYR A 71 4.36 -4.42 -10.22
CA TYR A 71 5.81 -4.58 -10.03
C TYR A 71 6.67 -4.12 -11.21
N GLU A 72 6.09 -3.38 -12.15
CA GLU A 72 6.76 -2.85 -13.33
C GLU A 72 6.21 -1.47 -13.71
N LEU A 73 6.92 -0.78 -14.59
CA LEU A 73 6.44 0.50 -15.11
C LEU A 73 5.20 0.27 -15.98
N PRO A 74 4.14 1.07 -15.79
CA PRO A 74 2.91 0.91 -16.56
C PRO A 74 3.12 1.23 -18.04
N THR A 75 2.41 0.52 -18.90
CA THR A 75 2.18 0.97 -20.27
C THR A 75 1.19 2.14 -20.28
N GLU A 76 1.16 2.91 -21.37
CA GLU A 76 0.23 4.05 -21.52
C GLU A 76 -1.24 3.60 -21.35
N ASP A 77 -1.62 2.46 -21.91
CA ASP A 77 -2.97 1.92 -21.77
C ASP A 77 -3.31 1.57 -20.32
N ARG A 78 -2.37 0.95 -19.61
CA ARG A 78 -2.54 0.59 -18.20
C ARG A 78 -2.66 1.82 -17.30
N LEU A 79 -1.85 2.84 -17.55
CA LEU A 79 -1.92 4.11 -16.84
C LEU A 79 -3.25 4.83 -17.05
N ASN A 80 -3.72 4.88 -18.30
CA ASN A 80 -5.00 5.48 -18.65
C ASN A 80 -6.17 4.74 -17.99
N GLU A 81 -6.15 3.41 -17.98
CA GLU A 81 -7.13 2.59 -17.28
C GLU A 81 -7.14 2.89 -15.77
N MET A 82 -5.97 2.90 -15.13
CA MET A 82 -5.84 3.19 -13.70
C MET A 82 -6.33 4.59 -13.36
N THR A 83 -5.92 5.59 -14.12
CA THR A 83 -6.35 6.99 -13.94
C THR A 83 -7.87 7.13 -14.05
N LYS A 84 -8.47 6.46 -15.04
CA LYS A 84 -9.92 6.43 -15.21
C LYS A 84 -10.62 5.78 -14.03
N ASN A 85 -10.17 4.60 -13.60
CA ASN A 85 -10.76 3.85 -12.49
C ASN A 85 -10.69 4.65 -11.17
N ILE A 86 -9.55 5.30 -10.89
CA ILE A 86 -9.39 6.17 -9.72
C ILE A 86 -10.33 7.39 -9.84
N GLY A 87 -10.44 7.98 -11.03
CA GLY A 87 -11.33 9.11 -11.27
C GLY A 87 -12.80 8.76 -11.03
N GLU A 88 -13.26 7.61 -11.51
CA GLU A 88 -14.63 7.12 -11.33
C GLU A 88 -14.91 6.78 -9.84
N ALA A 89 -13.93 6.23 -9.14
CA ALA A 89 -14.05 5.89 -7.71
C ALA A 89 -14.10 7.12 -6.77
N ARG A 90 -13.80 8.33 -7.27
CA ARG A 90 -13.87 9.58 -6.47
C ARG A 90 -15.29 10.14 -6.32
N VAL A 91 -16.26 9.59 -7.03
CA VAL A 91 -17.64 10.05 -6.92
C VAL A 91 -18.21 9.62 -5.57
N LEU A 92 -18.60 10.60 -4.76
CA LEU A 92 -19.23 10.35 -3.47
C LEU A 92 -20.75 10.25 -3.62
N PRO A 93 -21.43 9.39 -2.84
CA PRO A 93 -22.88 9.39 -2.74
C PRO A 93 -23.43 10.76 -2.26
N ASP A 94 -24.60 11.13 -2.76
CA ASP A 94 -25.22 12.42 -2.44
C ASP A 94 -25.44 12.61 -0.93
N GLU A 95 -25.77 11.55 -0.20
CA GLU A 95 -25.94 11.56 1.26
C GLU A 95 -24.66 11.96 1.97
N VAL A 96 -23.51 11.49 1.48
CA VAL A 96 -22.19 11.83 2.03
C VAL A 96 -21.86 13.28 1.76
N VAL A 97 -22.14 13.78 0.56
CA VAL A 97 -21.96 15.19 0.18
C VAL A 97 -22.84 16.09 1.05
N GLU A 98 -24.08 15.70 1.32
CA GLU A 98 -24.99 16.44 2.21
C GLU A 98 -24.43 16.56 3.64
N VAL A 99 -23.90 15.45 4.19
CA VAL A 99 -23.28 15.46 5.52
C VAL A 99 -22.05 16.37 5.55
N ILE A 100 -21.18 16.30 4.55
CA ILE A 100 -20.02 17.19 4.42
C ILE A 100 -20.49 18.66 4.46
N THR A 101 -21.45 19.00 3.62
CA THR A 101 -21.98 20.36 3.50
C THR A 101 -22.54 20.89 4.82
N LYS A 102 -23.21 20.04 5.61
CA LYS A 102 -23.74 20.40 6.94
C LYS A 102 -22.66 20.61 8.00
N LEU A 103 -21.51 19.94 7.87
CA LEU A 103 -20.41 19.98 8.83
C LEU A 103 -19.37 21.06 8.52
N VAL A 104 -19.20 21.42 7.25
CA VAL A 104 -18.26 22.46 6.81
C VAL A 104 -18.54 23.78 7.52
N GLY A 105 -17.51 24.37 8.12
CA GLY A 105 -17.60 25.60 8.89
C GLY A 105 -18.13 25.47 10.33
N LYS A 106 -18.64 24.29 10.74
CA LYS A 106 -19.12 24.01 12.10
C LYS A 106 -18.16 23.16 12.92
N THR A 107 -17.34 22.37 12.25
CA THR A 107 -16.34 21.49 12.87
C THR A 107 -14.97 21.70 12.22
N SER A 108 -13.93 21.20 12.88
CA SER A 108 -12.60 21.23 12.24
C SER A 108 -12.57 20.34 11.00
N PRO A 109 -11.75 20.66 9.97
CA PRO A 109 -11.63 19.85 8.77
C PRO A 109 -11.31 18.38 9.06
N MET A 110 -10.45 18.11 10.03
CA MET A 110 -10.09 16.74 10.43
C MET A 110 -11.26 16.00 11.09
N SER A 111 -12.10 16.69 11.88
CA SER A 111 -13.30 16.08 12.48
C SER A 111 -14.35 15.76 11.43
N THR A 112 -14.52 16.63 10.43
CA THR A 112 -15.40 16.37 9.28
C THR A 112 -14.91 15.16 8.50
N LEU A 113 -13.62 15.12 8.14
CA LEU A 113 -13.02 14.01 7.42
C LEU A 113 -13.22 12.67 8.14
N ARG A 114 -12.92 12.61 9.45
CA ARG A 114 -13.11 11.40 10.26
C ARG A 114 -14.57 10.93 10.27
N THR A 115 -15.52 11.84 10.45
CA THR A 115 -16.95 11.51 10.45
C THR A 115 -17.39 10.95 9.10
N VAL A 116 -16.96 11.56 8.01
CA VAL A 116 -17.31 11.14 6.66
C VAL A 116 -16.65 9.79 6.31
N CYS A 117 -15.40 9.59 6.70
CA CYS A 117 -14.74 8.29 6.51
C CYS A 117 -15.50 7.16 7.20
N LEU A 118 -15.93 7.35 8.46
CA LEU A 118 -16.72 6.35 9.19
C LEU A 118 -18.10 6.10 8.57
N LEU A 119 -18.70 7.11 7.97
CA LEU A 119 -20.00 6.98 7.31
C LEU A 119 -19.91 6.22 5.99
N TYR A 120 -18.81 6.41 5.24
CA TYR A 120 -18.65 5.94 3.88
C TYR A 120 -17.93 4.59 3.77
N THR A 121 -17.06 4.26 4.73
CA THR A 121 -16.31 3.01 4.68
C THR A 121 -17.18 1.82 5.04
N SER A 122 -17.12 0.78 4.23
CA SER A 122 -17.72 -0.51 4.55
C SER A 122 -17.10 -1.09 5.83
N PRO A 123 -17.85 -1.87 6.62
CA PRO A 123 -17.30 -2.54 7.79
C PRO A 123 -16.09 -3.39 7.39
N SER A 124 -15.09 -3.40 8.26
CA SER A 124 -13.90 -4.24 8.07
C SER A 124 -14.30 -5.71 7.96
N PRO A 125 -13.63 -6.53 7.14
CA PRO A 125 -13.85 -7.98 7.13
C PRO A 125 -13.62 -8.67 8.49
N ARG A 126 -13.09 -7.94 9.48
CA ARG A 126 -12.90 -8.41 10.86
C ARG A 126 -14.08 -8.10 11.78
N ASP A 127 -14.99 -7.26 11.32
CA ASP A 127 -16.21 -6.97 12.07
C ASP A 127 -17.26 -8.03 11.71
N PRO A 128 -17.81 -8.77 12.68
CA PRO A 128 -18.77 -9.85 12.43
C PRO A 128 -20.09 -9.35 11.85
#